data_8cf3cb29531b0e2d9103aad095e45ec8
#
_entry.id   8cf3cb29531b0e2d9103aad095e45ec8
#
_cell.length_a   1.000
_cell.length_b   1.000
_cell.length_c   1.000
_cell.angle_alpha   90.00
_cell.angle_beta   90.00
_cell.angle_gamma   90.00
#
_symmetry.space_group_name_H-M   'P 1'
#
loop_
_entity.id
_entity.type
_entity.pdbx_description
1 polymer ?
#
loop_
_entity_poly.entity_id
_entity_poly.type
_entity_poly.pdbx_seq_one_letter_code
_entity_poly.pdbx_strand_id
1 'polypeptide(L)' 'MLYAQEQDAANEEDLKTKINILKEEGFSPKDISKIISKLYGENKNKVYKLVIE' A
#
# COMPACT_ATOMS: atom_id res chain seq x y z
N MET A 1 -14.91 -21.41 -2.91
CA MET A 1 -14.49 -21.10 -2.90
C MET A 1 -13.97 -20.38 -2.91
N LEU A 2 -13.97 -20.07 -2.74
CA LEU A 2 -13.47 -19.55 -2.74
C LEU A 2 -13.00 -18.60 -2.60
N TYR A 3 -13.03 -18.13 -2.60
CA TYR A 3 -12.60 -17.30 -2.56
C TYR A 3 -12.42 -16.45 -1.92
N ALA A 4 -12.51 -16.44 -1.85
CA ALA A 4 -12.83 -15.57 -1.16
C ALA A 4 -11.96 -14.74 -0.51
N GLN A 5 -11.28 -14.76 -0.41
CA GLN A 5 -10.52 -14.08 0.14
C GLN A 5 -10.13 -12.92 -0.31
N GLU A 6 -10.41 -12.72 -0.98
CA GLU A 6 -10.11 -11.77 -1.47
C GLU A 6 -10.22 -10.59 -0.85
N GLN A 7 -10.93 -10.41 -0.20
CA GLN A 7 -11.12 -9.31 0.44
C GLN A 7 -10.00 -8.77 1.11
N ASP A 8 -8.99 -9.31 1.07
CA ASP A 8 -7.83 -8.86 1.68
C ASP A 8 -7.14 -7.80 0.91
N ALA A 9 -7.87 -6.96 0.26
CA ALA A 9 -7.29 -5.89 -0.49
C ALA A 9 -6.41 -5.01 0.39
N ALA A 10 -6.68 -4.95 1.68
CA ALA A 10 -5.87 -4.16 2.58
C ALA A 10 -4.75 -4.97 3.20
N ASN A 11 -4.47 -6.11 2.67
CA ASN A 11 -3.41 -6.96 3.15
C ASN A 11 -2.06 -6.27 3.05
N GLU A 12 -1.22 -6.44 4.07
CA GLU A 12 0.08 -5.78 4.08
C GLU A 12 0.95 -6.18 2.91
N GLU A 13 0.87 -7.42 2.51
CA GLU A 13 1.67 -7.87 1.37
C GLU A 13 1.27 -7.15 0.10
N ASP A 14 -0.02 -6.96 -0.08
CA ASP A 14 -0.49 -6.21 -1.23
C ASP A 14 0.01 -4.79 -1.17
N LEU A 15 -0.08 -4.18 0.00
CA LEU A 15 0.38 -2.81 0.17
C LEU A 15 1.86 -2.70 -0.13
N LYS A 16 2.64 -3.65 0.36
CA LYS A 16 4.07 -3.61 0.12
C LYS A 16 4.40 -3.75 -1.36
N THR A 17 3.66 -4.59 -2.05
CA THR A 17 3.87 -4.77 -3.48
C THR A 17 3.62 -3.46 -4.21
N LYS A 18 2.51 -2.80 -3.91
CA LYS A 18 2.20 -1.53 -4.53
C LYS A 18 3.24 -0.48 -4.18
N ILE A 19 3.68 -0.48 -2.93
CA ILE A 19 4.68 0.47 -2.49
C ILE A 19 5.96 0.29 -3.28
N ASN A 20 6.38 -0.96 -3.47
CA ASN A 20 7.59 -1.24 -4.22
C ASN A 20 7.48 -0.75 -5.65
N ILE A 21 6.34 -0.97 -6.26
CA ILE A 21 6.12 -0.52 -7.63
C ILE A 21 6.25 0.99 -7.72
N LEU A 22 5.62 1.69 -6.79
CA LEU A 22 5.67 3.14 -6.80
C LEU A 22 7.08 3.67 -6.52
N LYS A 23 7.81 2.97 -5.66
CA LYS A 23 9.19 3.36 -5.39
C LYS A 23 10.03 3.27 -6.65
N GLU A 24 9.84 2.22 -7.41
CA GLU A 24 10.60 2.03 -8.64
C GLU A 24 10.24 3.08 -9.66
N GLU A 25 9.02 3.59 -9.60
CA GLU A 25 8.61 4.66 -10.51
C GLU A 25 9.20 6.00 -10.11
N GLY A 26 9.78 6.10 -8.93
CA GLY A 26 10.41 7.33 -8.50
C GLY A 26 9.58 8.19 -7.57
N PHE A 27 8.50 7.66 -7.03
CA PHE A 27 7.67 8.43 -6.11
C PHE A 27 8.34 8.53 -4.74
N SER A 28 8.15 9.66 -4.08
CA SER A 28 8.69 9.83 -2.75
C SER A 28 7.83 9.09 -1.73
N PRO A 29 8.37 8.79 -0.55
CA PRO A 29 7.59 8.09 0.47
C PRO A 29 6.29 8.80 0.82
N LYS A 30 6.31 10.12 0.87
CA LYS A 30 5.10 10.88 1.18
C LYS A 30 4.05 10.69 0.09
N ASP A 31 4.48 10.73 -1.16
CA ASP A 31 3.56 10.55 -2.27
C ASP A 31 2.99 9.15 -2.24
N ILE A 32 3.83 8.16 -2.01
CA ILE A 32 3.40 6.77 -1.98
C ILE A 32 2.35 6.56 -0.89
N SER A 33 2.60 7.07 0.31
CA SER A 33 1.66 6.88 1.39
C SER A 33 0.34 7.58 1.09
N LYS A 34 0.41 8.72 0.44
CA LYS A 34 -0.80 9.45 0.09
C LYS A 34 -1.62 8.66 -0.94
N ILE A 35 -0.96 8.17 -1.96
CA ILE A 35 -1.64 7.43 -3.01
C ILE A 35 -2.27 6.15 -2.44
N ILE A 36 -1.48 5.39 -1.71
CA ILE A 36 -1.96 4.12 -1.17
C ILE A 36 -3.10 4.33 -0.18
N SER A 37 -2.99 5.33 0.68
CA SER A 37 -4.04 5.56 1.66
C SER A 37 -5.35 5.93 0.97
N LYS A 38 -5.27 6.63 -0.14
CA LYS A 38 -6.48 6.99 -0.88
C LYS A 38 -7.08 5.78 -1.59
N LEU A 39 -6.22 4.98 -2.19
CA LEU A 39 -6.70 3.82 -2.95
C LEU A 39 -7.32 2.77 -2.05
N TYR A 40 -6.70 2.53 -0.91
CA TYR A 40 -7.14 1.47 -0.03
C TYR A 40 -7.92 1.95 1.19
N GLY A 41 -8.01 3.26 1.38
CA GLY A 41 -8.68 3.78 2.56
C GLY A 41 -7.93 3.49 3.84
N GLU A 42 -6.61 3.35 3.75
CA GLU A 42 -5.80 3.03 4.91
C GLU A 42 -5.26 4.28 5.58
N ASN A 43 -4.78 4.10 6.80
CA ASN A 43 -4.19 5.18 7.55
C ASN A 43 -2.85 5.56 6.95
N LYS A 44 -2.66 6.85 6.71
CA LYS A 44 -1.41 7.33 6.13
C LYS A 44 -0.20 6.95 6.96
N ASN A 45 -0.34 7.06 8.28
CA ASN A 45 0.78 6.74 9.15
C ASN A 45 1.20 5.28 9.01
N LYS A 46 0.21 4.41 8.91
CA LYS A 46 0.48 2.99 8.74
C LYS A 46 1.20 2.74 7.42
N VAL A 47 0.69 3.33 6.36
CA VAL A 47 1.29 3.14 5.04
C VAL A 47 2.68 3.73 5.00
N TYR A 48 2.86 4.90 5.59
CA TYR A 48 4.16 5.55 5.59
C TYR A 48 5.21 4.67 6.28
N LYS A 49 4.83 4.04 7.38
CA LYS A 49 5.75 3.15 8.06
C LYS A 49 6.18 2.00 7.16
N LEU A 50 5.24 1.47 6.39
CA LEU A 50 5.56 0.41 5.47
C LEU A 50 6.49 0.89 4.36
N VAL A 51 6.33 2.12 3.96
CA VAL A 51 7.15 2.67 2.89
C VAL A 51 8.60 2.82 3.33
N ILE A 52 8.80 3.32 4.54
CA ILE A 52 10.17 3.59 5.00
C ILE A 52 10.84 2.38 5.62
N GLU A 53 10.11 1.29 5.78
CA GLU A 53 10.73 0.08 6.25
C GLU A 53 11.67 -0.46 5.19
#